data_2fc255e23d444a3ef95ef4901c22ed6e
#
_entry.id   2fc255e23d444a3ef95ef4901c22ed6e
#
_cell.length_a   1.000
_cell.length_b   1.000
_cell.length_c   1.000
_cell.angle_alpha   90.00
_cell.angle_beta   90.00
_cell.angle_gamma   90.00
#
_symmetry.space_group_name_H-M   'P 1'
#
loop_
_entity.id
_entity.type
_entity.pdbx_description
1 polymer ?
#
loop_
_entity_poly.entity_id
_entity_poly.type
_entity_poly.pdbx_seq_one_letter_code
_entity_poly.pdbx_strand_id
1 'polypeptide(L)'
;ELMPVFEFDELADERVIDGKQLLNYWGYNTVCYFAPNTGYTAALEYNREGTELKTMIRTLNANGIEVILDVVFNHTAEGNEHGPCFSFKGMDNNIYYMLTPDGKYYNFSGVGNTLNCNQPMVRQFILDCLRYWVVEYRVDGFRFDLASILGRDEDGGPLFEPPLLESLAFDPILGRVKLIAEAWDAGGMYQVGSFPSWNRWAEWNGKYRDDLRRFLKGDDHLAYAAVQRICGSPDLYPPDKRQ
;
A
#
# COMPACT_ATOMS: atom_id res chain seq x y z
N GLU A 1 -5.07 -7.40 -9.79
CA GLU A 1 -4.17 -6.84 -8.78
C GLU A 1 -3.07 -7.84 -8.45
N LEU A 2 -1.83 -7.36 -8.34
CA LEU A 2 -0.66 -8.13 -7.96
C LEU A 2 -0.25 -7.76 -6.53
N MET A 3 0.17 -8.75 -5.73
CA MET A 3 0.90 -8.49 -4.49
C MET A 3 2.17 -7.68 -4.79
N PRO A 4 2.85 -7.10 -3.77
CA PRO A 4 4.00 -6.22 -4.02
C PRO A 4 5.04 -6.82 -4.96
N VAL A 5 5.38 -6.06 -6.00
CA VAL A 5 6.37 -6.45 -7.02
C VAL A 5 7.65 -5.60 -6.96
N PHE A 6 7.69 -4.59 -6.09
CA PHE A 6 8.92 -3.83 -5.86
C PHE A 6 9.96 -4.71 -5.19
N GLU A 7 11.24 -4.40 -5.35
CA GLU A 7 12.31 -5.13 -4.67
C GLU A 7 12.11 -5.07 -3.16
N PHE A 8 12.04 -6.22 -2.51
CA PHE A 8 11.84 -6.37 -1.08
C PHE A 8 12.85 -7.33 -0.45
N ASP A 9 12.96 -7.31 0.86
CA ASP A 9 13.85 -8.22 1.60
C ASP A 9 13.20 -9.60 1.74
N GLU A 10 13.60 -10.53 0.89
CA GLU A 10 13.09 -11.90 0.91
C GLU A 10 13.58 -12.71 2.11
N LEU A 11 14.66 -12.27 2.75
CA LEU A 11 15.32 -12.97 3.85
C LEU A 11 15.00 -12.37 5.23
N ALA A 12 14.15 -11.33 5.29
CA ALA A 12 13.83 -10.61 6.53
C ALA A 12 13.32 -11.53 7.66
N ASP A 13 12.61 -12.60 7.29
CA ASP A 13 12.09 -13.59 8.22
C ASP A 13 12.95 -14.87 8.14
N GLU A 14 13.96 -14.98 8.98
CA GLU A 14 14.80 -16.18 9.08
C GLU A 14 14.02 -17.39 9.63
N ARG A 15 13.09 -17.89 8.85
CA ARG A 15 12.25 -19.02 9.23
C ARG A 15 12.73 -20.29 8.55
N VAL A 16 13.14 -21.26 9.33
CA VAL A 16 13.57 -22.57 8.83
C VAL A 16 12.55 -23.63 9.23
N ILE A 17 12.00 -24.36 8.25
CA ILE A 17 11.11 -25.52 8.46
C ILE A 17 11.72 -26.73 7.75
N ASP A 18 11.92 -27.83 8.50
CA ASP A 18 12.51 -29.08 8.01
C ASP A 18 13.86 -28.87 7.29
N GLY A 19 14.69 -27.97 7.83
CA GLY A 19 16.01 -27.66 7.28
C GLY A 19 16.00 -26.79 6.02
N LYS A 20 14.83 -26.31 5.59
CA LYS A 20 14.66 -25.39 4.45
C LYS A 20 14.38 -23.99 4.96
N GLN A 21 15.19 -23.04 4.53
CA GLN A 21 14.91 -21.62 4.76
C GLN A 21 13.70 -21.19 3.94
N LEU A 22 12.74 -20.56 4.59
CA LEU A 22 11.60 -19.96 3.92
C LEU A 22 11.90 -18.50 3.58
N LEU A 23 11.46 -18.09 2.41
CA LEU A 23 11.55 -16.71 1.96
C LEU A 23 10.26 -15.96 2.29
N ASN A 24 10.34 -14.64 2.45
CA ASN A 24 9.18 -13.79 2.55
C ASN A 24 8.37 -13.89 1.26
N TYR A 25 7.12 -14.32 1.37
CA TYR A 25 6.24 -14.56 0.23
C TYR A 25 5.41 -13.33 -0.14
N TRP A 26 5.07 -12.49 0.84
CA TRP A 26 4.09 -11.42 0.67
C TRP A 26 4.66 -10.15 0.03
N GLY A 27 5.92 -9.84 0.29
CA GLY A 27 6.61 -8.69 -0.28
C GLY A 27 6.29 -7.34 0.36
N TYR A 28 5.58 -7.30 1.51
CA TYR A 28 5.29 -6.05 2.23
C TYR A 28 6.48 -5.58 3.05
N ASN A 29 7.65 -5.54 2.44
CA ASN A 29 8.92 -5.23 3.09
C ASN A 29 9.88 -4.57 2.07
N THR A 30 9.45 -3.44 1.50
CA THR A 30 10.09 -2.80 0.36
C THR A 30 11.47 -2.26 0.71
N VAL A 31 12.46 -2.62 -0.11
CA VAL A 31 13.84 -2.15 -0.05
C VAL A 31 14.12 -1.12 -1.15
N CYS A 32 13.67 -1.38 -2.38
CA CYS A 32 13.87 -0.48 -3.51
C CYS A 32 12.56 -0.21 -4.25
N TYR A 33 12.17 1.06 -4.28
CA TYR A 33 10.87 1.50 -4.78
C TYR A 33 10.80 1.68 -6.31
N PHE A 34 11.96 1.78 -6.98
CA PHE A 34 12.06 2.00 -8.42
C PHE A 34 12.52 0.77 -9.21
N ALA A 35 12.59 -0.39 -8.56
CA ALA A 35 12.99 -1.63 -9.19
C ALA A 35 11.99 -2.76 -8.89
N PRO A 36 11.69 -3.61 -9.88
CA PRO A 36 10.94 -4.83 -9.62
C PRO A 36 11.81 -5.85 -8.88
N ASN A 37 11.16 -6.75 -8.14
CA ASN A 37 11.85 -7.81 -7.41
C ASN A 37 12.59 -8.74 -8.36
N THR A 38 13.88 -8.89 -8.13
CA THR A 38 14.78 -9.72 -8.95
C THR A 38 14.48 -11.21 -8.85
N GLY A 39 13.91 -11.66 -7.73
CA GLY A 39 13.53 -13.06 -7.51
C GLY A 39 12.36 -13.53 -8.36
N TYR A 40 11.60 -12.62 -8.98
CA TYR A 40 10.46 -12.97 -9.83
C TYR A 40 10.81 -13.18 -11.31
N THR A 41 12.05 -12.90 -11.73
CA THR A 41 12.47 -13.14 -13.11
C THR A 41 12.74 -14.62 -13.36
N ALA A 42 12.34 -15.12 -14.53
CA ALA A 42 12.70 -16.43 -15.01
C ALA A 42 14.03 -16.44 -15.78
N ALA A 43 14.52 -15.28 -16.21
CA ALA A 43 15.78 -15.17 -16.93
C ALA A 43 16.98 -15.36 -15.99
N LEU A 44 18.01 -16.04 -16.50
CA LEU A 44 19.29 -16.22 -15.80
C LEU A 44 20.26 -15.06 -16.03
N GLU A 45 19.89 -14.12 -16.91
CA GLU A 45 20.69 -12.93 -17.23
C GLU A 45 20.34 -11.78 -16.27
N TYR A 46 21.34 -11.00 -15.87
CA TYR A 46 21.15 -9.81 -15.05
C TYR A 46 20.27 -8.76 -15.76
N ASN A 47 19.53 -7.99 -14.96
CA ASN A 47 18.70 -6.85 -15.42
C ASN A 47 17.59 -7.23 -16.42
N ARG A 48 17.04 -8.44 -16.33
CA ARG A 48 15.92 -8.90 -17.15
C ARG A 48 14.55 -8.73 -16.47
N GLU A 49 14.52 -8.59 -15.15
CA GLU A 49 13.33 -8.47 -14.34
C GLU A 49 12.38 -7.35 -14.83
N GLY A 50 12.93 -6.17 -15.12
CA GLY A 50 12.14 -5.05 -15.64
C GLY A 50 11.57 -5.32 -17.04
N THR A 51 12.31 -6.01 -17.90
CA THR A 51 11.85 -6.37 -19.26
C THR A 51 10.75 -7.44 -19.20
N GLU A 52 10.91 -8.43 -18.34
CA GLU A 52 9.91 -9.48 -18.15
C GLU A 52 8.61 -8.92 -17.60
N LEU A 53 8.69 -8.07 -16.56
CA LEU A 53 7.52 -7.44 -15.97
C LEU A 53 6.79 -6.53 -16.99
N LYS A 54 7.52 -5.71 -17.75
CA LYS A 54 6.94 -4.88 -18.83
C LYS A 54 6.27 -5.75 -19.90
N THR A 55 6.85 -6.91 -20.23
CA THR A 55 6.28 -7.85 -21.20
C THR A 55 5.00 -8.48 -20.68
N MET A 56 4.96 -8.88 -19.41
CA MET A 56 3.77 -9.42 -18.77
C MET A 56 2.64 -8.38 -18.76
N ILE A 57 2.92 -7.15 -18.30
CA ILE A 57 1.91 -6.08 -18.25
C ILE A 57 1.35 -5.80 -19.66
N ARG A 58 2.23 -5.65 -20.65
CA ARG A 58 1.81 -5.44 -22.06
C ARG A 58 0.92 -6.57 -22.56
N THR A 59 1.24 -7.81 -22.22
CA THR A 59 0.46 -8.98 -22.66
C THR A 59 -0.92 -8.99 -21.99
N LEU A 60 -1.00 -8.68 -20.71
CA LEU A 60 -2.27 -8.58 -19.98
C LEU A 60 -3.15 -7.45 -20.58
N ASN A 61 -2.58 -6.25 -20.73
CA ASN A 61 -3.30 -5.11 -21.32
C ASN A 61 -3.81 -5.41 -22.75
N ALA A 62 -3.00 -6.09 -23.59
CA ALA A 62 -3.41 -6.49 -24.93
C ALA A 62 -4.60 -7.46 -24.93
N ASN A 63 -4.86 -8.15 -23.83
CA ASN A 63 -6.01 -9.03 -23.63
C ASN A 63 -7.13 -8.37 -22.79
N GLY A 64 -7.10 -7.06 -22.61
CA GLY A 64 -8.13 -6.30 -21.88
C GLY A 64 -8.08 -6.45 -20.37
N ILE A 65 -6.94 -6.90 -19.82
CA ILE A 65 -6.73 -7.08 -18.37
C ILE A 65 -5.86 -5.94 -17.86
N GLU A 66 -6.41 -5.12 -17.00
CA GLU A 66 -5.68 -4.05 -16.31
C GLU A 66 -4.77 -4.63 -15.21
N VAL A 67 -3.64 -3.95 -14.97
CA VAL A 67 -2.67 -4.34 -13.94
C VAL A 67 -2.62 -3.28 -12.84
N ILE A 68 -2.98 -3.67 -11.63
CA ILE A 68 -2.93 -2.84 -10.43
C ILE A 68 -1.82 -3.39 -9.54
N LEU A 69 -0.90 -2.51 -9.13
CA LEU A 69 0.17 -2.87 -8.20
C LEU A 69 -0.23 -2.58 -6.75
N ASP A 70 0.02 -3.53 -5.87
CA ASP A 70 -0.03 -3.31 -4.43
C ASP A 70 1.26 -2.63 -3.99
N VAL A 71 1.15 -1.47 -3.32
CA VAL A 71 2.29 -0.63 -2.97
C VAL A 71 2.33 -0.29 -1.48
N VAL A 72 3.52 -0.29 -0.92
CA VAL A 72 3.77 -0.10 0.50
C VAL A 72 4.56 1.19 0.70
N PHE A 73 3.87 2.29 1.03
CA PHE A 73 4.49 3.58 1.35
C PHE A 73 4.26 4.01 2.80
N ASN A 74 3.63 3.16 3.58
CA ASN A 74 3.39 3.45 4.99
C ASN A 74 4.59 3.11 5.88
N HIS A 75 5.45 2.18 5.46
CA HIS A 75 6.67 1.76 6.15
C HIS A 75 7.75 1.29 5.18
N THR A 76 8.92 0.97 5.71
CA THR A 76 10.05 0.40 4.97
C THR A 76 10.55 -0.89 5.61
N ALA A 77 11.43 -1.60 4.89
CA ALA A 77 12.12 -2.80 5.40
C ALA A 77 13.11 -2.53 6.55
N GLU A 78 13.28 -1.27 6.97
CA GLU A 78 14.28 -0.90 7.98
C GLU A 78 13.84 -1.14 9.44
N GLY A 79 12.60 -1.63 9.66
CA GLY A 79 12.08 -1.95 10.99
C GLY A 79 12.14 -0.77 11.98
N ASN A 80 12.35 -1.06 13.27
CA ASN A 80 12.50 -0.07 14.32
C ASN A 80 13.96 0.39 14.52
N GLU A 81 14.29 1.01 15.64
CA GLU A 81 15.64 1.48 16.00
C GLU A 81 16.71 0.37 16.03
N HIS A 82 16.31 -0.88 16.17
CA HIS A 82 17.19 -2.06 16.15
C HIS A 82 17.25 -2.76 14.79
N GLY A 83 16.41 -2.31 13.82
CA GLY A 83 16.38 -2.87 12.49
C GLY A 83 17.54 -2.41 11.61
N PRO A 84 17.68 -3.00 10.41
CA PRO A 84 18.77 -2.70 9.49
C PRO A 84 18.75 -1.24 9.01
N CYS A 85 19.86 -0.81 8.42
CA CYS A 85 20.02 0.49 7.80
C CYS A 85 20.35 0.27 6.32
N PHE A 86 19.34 0.23 5.47
CA PHE A 86 19.48 -0.02 4.04
C PHE A 86 19.53 1.27 3.22
N SER A 87 18.73 2.25 3.59
CA SER A 87 18.48 3.44 2.77
C SER A 87 18.20 4.68 3.62
N PHE A 88 16.94 4.94 3.95
CA PHE A 88 16.46 6.20 4.52
C PHE A 88 17.01 6.51 5.91
N LYS A 89 17.22 5.50 6.76
CA LYS A 89 17.87 5.70 8.07
C LYS A 89 19.25 6.32 7.93
N GLY A 90 20.02 5.83 6.95
CA GLY A 90 21.39 6.31 6.70
C GLY A 90 21.44 7.63 5.94
N MET A 91 20.38 8.00 5.21
CA MET A 91 20.31 9.24 4.45
C MET A 91 19.88 10.43 5.31
N ASP A 92 18.66 10.38 5.86
CA ASP A 92 18.14 11.39 6.79
C ASP A 92 16.96 10.82 7.58
N ASN A 93 17.26 10.18 8.69
CA ASN A 93 16.28 9.51 9.52
C ASN A 93 15.12 10.43 9.96
N ASN A 94 15.41 11.68 10.27
CA ASN A 94 14.44 12.63 10.81
C ASN A 94 13.46 13.15 9.73
N ILE A 95 13.86 13.12 8.48
CA ILE A 95 13.01 13.53 7.35
C ILE A 95 12.11 12.37 6.93
N TYR A 96 12.68 11.17 6.81
CA TYR A 96 11.94 10.06 6.23
C TYR A 96 11.01 9.34 7.20
N TYR A 97 11.27 9.38 8.50
CA TYR A 97 10.46 8.65 9.48
C TYR A 97 9.75 9.57 10.47
N MET A 98 8.56 9.13 10.88
CA MET A 98 7.86 9.74 12.02
C MET A 98 8.52 9.27 13.31
N LEU A 99 9.06 10.22 14.07
CA LEU A 99 9.77 9.95 15.32
C LEU A 99 9.03 10.54 16.51
N THR A 100 9.00 9.78 17.59
CA THR A 100 8.56 10.27 18.91
C THR A 100 9.57 11.27 19.48
N PRO A 101 9.20 12.08 20.48
CA PRO A 101 10.11 13.05 21.08
C PRO A 101 11.37 12.43 21.72
N ASP A 102 11.35 11.15 22.08
CA ASP A 102 12.50 10.40 22.59
C ASP A 102 13.32 9.70 21.46
N GLY A 103 13.00 9.99 20.20
CA GLY A 103 13.75 9.54 19.03
C GLY A 103 13.46 8.11 18.57
N LYS A 104 12.40 7.47 19.09
CA LYS A 104 11.92 6.18 18.60
C LYS A 104 10.97 6.38 17.43
N TYR A 105 10.65 5.27 16.73
CA TYR A 105 9.74 5.32 15.60
C TYR A 105 8.28 5.21 16.04
N TYR A 106 7.41 6.05 15.50
CA TYR A 106 5.98 5.75 15.49
C TYR A 106 5.74 4.46 14.69
N ASN A 107 4.90 3.59 15.21
CA ASN A 107 4.65 2.26 14.63
C ASN A 107 3.16 2.05 14.31
N PHE A 108 2.61 2.90 13.43
CA PHE A 108 1.24 2.75 12.96
C PHE A 108 1.07 1.61 11.95
N SER A 109 2.17 1.13 11.39
CA SER A 109 2.21 0.00 10.46
C SER A 109 2.19 -1.37 11.15
N GLY A 110 2.61 -1.44 12.42
CA GLY A 110 2.78 -2.70 13.14
C GLY A 110 4.13 -3.40 12.90
N VAL A 111 4.96 -2.89 11.98
CA VAL A 111 6.24 -3.50 11.58
C VAL A 111 7.48 -2.71 12.02
N GLY A 112 7.31 -1.69 12.83
CA GLY A 112 8.42 -1.02 13.52
C GLY A 112 8.66 0.43 13.13
N ASN A 113 8.27 0.88 11.94
CA ASN A 113 8.42 2.27 11.53
C ASN A 113 7.21 2.80 10.77
N THR A 114 7.17 4.11 10.60
CA THR A 114 6.17 4.82 9.78
C THR A 114 6.89 5.87 8.94
N LEU A 115 6.69 5.87 7.62
CA LEU A 115 7.18 6.93 6.74
C LEU A 115 6.46 8.24 7.03
N ASN A 116 7.22 9.35 7.06
CA ASN A 116 6.71 10.68 7.39
C ASN A 116 6.18 11.41 6.15
N CYS A 117 4.93 11.13 5.78
CA CYS A 117 4.28 11.79 4.65
C CYS A 117 3.98 13.29 4.87
N ASN A 118 4.24 13.84 6.07
CA ASN A 118 4.18 15.27 6.32
C ASN A 118 5.36 16.03 5.67
N GLN A 119 6.47 15.34 5.41
CA GLN A 119 7.64 15.93 4.80
C GLN A 119 7.49 16.07 3.27
N PRO A 120 7.74 17.26 2.71
CA PRO A 120 7.64 17.48 1.26
C PRO A 120 8.51 16.54 0.44
N MET A 121 9.71 16.22 0.92
CA MET A 121 10.65 15.30 0.23
C MET A 121 10.09 13.88 0.14
N VAL A 122 9.44 13.39 1.20
CA VAL A 122 8.79 12.08 1.21
C VAL A 122 7.60 12.05 0.25
N ARG A 123 6.77 13.10 0.26
CA ARG A 123 5.65 13.19 -0.70
C ARG A 123 6.14 13.21 -2.15
N GLN A 124 7.17 14.00 -2.45
CA GLN A 124 7.76 14.08 -3.79
C GLN A 124 8.33 12.72 -4.23
N PHE A 125 9.05 12.03 -3.33
CA PHE A 125 9.57 10.69 -3.57
C PHE A 125 8.46 9.71 -3.96
N ILE A 126 7.34 9.71 -3.22
CA ILE A 126 6.20 8.82 -3.50
C ILE A 126 5.56 9.15 -4.87
N LEU A 127 5.33 10.44 -5.14
CA LEU A 127 4.79 10.89 -6.43
C LEU A 127 5.68 10.47 -7.60
N ASP A 128 6.98 10.68 -7.50
CA ASP A 128 7.92 10.34 -8.56
C ASP A 128 8.03 8.83 -8.78
N CYS A 129 7.99 8.06 -7.70
CA CYS A 129 7.94 6.60 -7.77
C CYS A 129 6.70 6.12 -8.54
N LEU A 130 5.51 6.58 -8.16
CA LEU A 130 4.27 6.16 -8.80
C LEU A 130 4.20 6.61 -10.27
N ARG A 131 4.63 7.84 -10.57
CA ARG A 131 4.73 8.34 -11.95
C ARG A 131 5.66 7.48 -12.80
N TYR A 132 6.82 7.07 -12.24
CA TYR A 132 7.75 6.16 -12.90
C TYR A 132 7.07 4.84 -13.29
N TRP A 133 6.35 4.21 -12.37
CA TRP A 133 5.65 2.95 -12.66
C TRP A 133 4.55 3.11 -13.72
N VAL A 134 3.83 4.24 -13.72
CA VAL A 134 2.84 4.52 -14.78
C VAL A 134 3.51 4.77 -16.13
N VAL A 135 4.56 5.57 -16.17
CA VAL A 135 5.21 5.96 -17.44
C VAL A 135 6.02 4.82 -18.02
N GLU A 136 6.84 4.14 -17.20
CA GLU A 136 7.77 3.12 -17.65
C GLU A 136 7.15 1.72 -17.79
N TYR A 137 6.26 1.35 -16.89
CA TYR A 137 5.66 0.01 -16.84
C TYR A 137 4.23 -0.03 -17.36
N ARG A 138 3.58 1.13 -17.54
CA ARG A 138 2.21 1.22 -18.04
C ARG A 138 1.18 0.50 -17.16
N VAL A 139 1.37 0.58 -15.85
CA VAL A 139 0.39 0.06 -14.88
C VAL A 139 -0.89 0.89 -14.88
N ASP A 140 -2.01 0.25 -14.59
CA ASP A 140 -3.35 0.83 -14.68
C ASP A 140 -3.86 1.33 -13.32
N GLY A 141 -3.14 1.06 -12.25
CA GLY A 141 -3.52 1.53 -10.91
C GLY A 141 -2.62 1.04 -9.80
N PHE A 142 -2.95 1.52 -8.60
CA PHE A 142 -2.27 1.16 -7.36
C PHE A 142 -3.27 0.90 -6.25
N ARG A 143 -3.02 -0.15 -5.46
CA ARG A 143 -3.64 -0.38 -4.17
C ARG A 143 -2.62 -0.02 -3.10
N PHE A 144 -2.97 0.85 -2.19
CA PHE A 144 -2.09 1.34 -1.13
C PHE A 144 -2.33 0.57 0.16
N ASP A 145 -1.32 -0.15 0.59
CA ASP A 145 -1.29 -0.83 1.87
C ASP A 145 -1.40 0.18 3.02
N LEU A 146 -2.27 -0.10 4.00
CA LEU A 146 -2.51 0.73 5.17
C LEU A 146 -2.59 2.24 4.84
N ALA A 147 -3.38 2.59 3.84
CA ALA A 147 -3.42 3.95 3.26
C ALA A 147 -3.80 5.04 4.26
N SER A 148 -4.50 4.72 5.35
CA SER A 148 -4.82 5.68 6.40
C SER A 148 -3.58 6.30 7.05
N ILE A 149 -2.45 5.59 7.07
CA ILE A 149 -1.17 6.11 7.58
C ILE A 149 -0.70 7.33 6.79
N LEU A 150 -0.92 7.34 5.48
CA LEU A 150 -0.48 8.43 4.58
C LEU A 150 -1.20 9.77 4.86
N GLY A 151 -2.28 9.72 5.63
CA GLY A 151 -3.08 10.87 6.06
C GLY A 151 -2.94 11.20 7.54
N ARG A 152 -1.87 10.75 8.21
CA ARG A 152 -1.58 11.13 9.60
C ARG A 152 -0.72 12.42 9.66
N ASP A 153 -1.02 13.27 10.64
CA ASP A 153 -0.17 14.40 10.98
C ASP A 153 1.11 13.98 11.73
N GLU A 154 1.95 14.93 12.11
CA GLU A 154 3.23 14.68 12.78
C GLU A 154 3.08 14.04 14.17
N ASP A 155 1.95 14.22 14.83
CA ASP A 155 1.61 13.65 16.14
C ASP A 155 0.85 12.31 16.01
N GLY A 156 0.57 11.89 14.79
CA GLY A 156 -0.15 10.64 14.46
C GLY A 156 -1.67 10.78 14.42
N GLY A 157 -2.22 11.99 14.54
CA GLY A 157 -3.64 12.27 14.34
C GLY A 157 -4.06 12.19 12.86
N PRO A 158 -5.37 12.04 12.56
CA PRO A 158 -5.84 12.08 11.18
C PRO A 158 -5.92 13.52 10.66
N LEU A 159 -5.35 13.76 9.49
CA LEU A 159 -5.56 14.99 8.73
C LEU A 159 -6.92 14.95 8.02
N PHE A 160 -7.63 16.07 8.01
CA PHE A 160 -8.88 16.21 7.26
C PHE A 160 -8.63 16.25 5.75
N GLU A 161 -7.62 16.97 5.32
CA GLU A 161 -7.16 17.10 3.93
C GLU A 161 -5.68 16.72 3.83
N PRO A 162 -5.36 15.41 3.77
CA PRO A 162 -3.98 14.95 3.71
C PRO A 162 -3.28 15.38 2.41
N PRO A 163 -2.21 16.17 2.47
CA PRO A 163 -1.59 16.76 1.27
C PRO A 163 -1.07 15.73 0.27
N LEU A 164 -0.59 14.58 0.73
CA LEU A 164 -0.14 13.51 -0.16
C LEU A 164 -1.32 12.90 -0.92
N LEU A 165 -2.40 12.55 -0.24
CA LEU A 165 -3.57 11.92 -0.86
C LEU A 165 -4.25 12.85 -1.86
N GLU A 166 -4.32 14.15 -1.55
CA GLU A 166 -4.81 15.18 -2.47
C GLU A 166 -3.90 15.30 -3.70
N SER A 167 -2.58 15.36 -3.48
CA SER A 167 -1.60 15.45 -4.59
C SER A 167 -1.69 14.24 -5.52
N LEU A 168 -1.89 13.04 -4.99
CA LEU A 168 -2.10 11.82 -5.78
C LEU A 168 -3.40 11.89 -6.59
N ALA A 169 -4.49 12.39 -5.98
CA ALA A 169 -5.79 12.50 -6.64
C ALA A 169 -5.78 13.43 -7.85
N PHE A 170 -5.02 14.53 -7.78
CA PHE A 170 -5.00 15.58 -8.80
C PHE A 170 -3.74 15.61 -9.68
N ASP A 171 -2.84 14.65 -9.50
CA ASP A 171 -1.65 14.54 -10.34
C ASP A 171 -2.02 14.28 -11.81
N PRO A 172 -1.45 14.98 -12.79
CA PRO A 172 -1.82 14.86 -14.20
C PRO A 172 -1.50 13.49 -14.82
N ILE A 173 -0.55 12.74 -14.25
CA ILE A 173 -0.21 11.37 -14.67
C ILE A 173 -1.07 10.38 -13.89
N LEU A 174 -1.06 10.47 -12.55
CA LEU A 174 -1.77 9.55 -11.66
C LEU A 174 -3.29 9.72 -11.71
N GLY A 175 -3.77 10.89 -12.10
CA GLY A 175 -5.19 11.15 -12.30
C GLY A 175 -5.87 10.27 -13.37
N ARG A 176 -5.11 9.51 -14.14
CA ARG A 176 -5.59 8.61 -15.20
C ARG A 176 -5.62 7.13 -14.79
N VAL A 177 -5.06 6.79 -13.64
CA VAL A 177 -4.96 5.41 -13.14
C VAL A 177 -5.84 5.23 -11.90
N LYS A 178 -6.13 3.99 -11.54
CA LYS A 178 -6.93 3.66 -10.36
C LYS A 178 -6.12 3.86 -9.09
N LEU A 179 -6.73 4.50 -8.10
CA LEU A 179 -6.19 4.66 -6.76
C LEU A 179 -7.12 3.95 -5.78
N ILE A 180 -6.63 2.93 -5.09
CA ILE A 180 -7.41 2.09 -4.19
C ILE A 180 -6.76 2.13 -2.81
N ALA A 181 -7.52 2.49 -1.79
CA ALA A 181 -7.04 2.56 -0.43
C ALA A 181 -7.43 1.31 0.39
N GLU A 182 -6.47 0.75 1.09
CA GLU A 182 -6.77 0.01 2.29
C GLU A 182 -6.99 1.02 3.41
N ALA A 183 -8.27 1.37 3.65
CA ALA A 183 -8.68 2.53 4.43
C ALA A 183 -8.63 2.29 5.96
N TRP A 184 -7.55 1.69 6.46
CA TRP A 184 -7.26 1.48 7.90
C TRP A 184 -5.76 1.37 8.14
N ASP A 185 -5.39 1.21 9.43
CA ASP A 185 -4.01 0.92 9.84
C ASP A 185 -3.93 0.06 11.10
N ALA A 186 -2.72 -0.32 11.52
CA ALA A 186 -2.49 -1.10 12.73
C ALA A 186 -2.53 -0.26 14.01
N GLY A 187 -2.52 1.07 13.91
CA GLY A 187 -2.68 2.00 15.03
C GLY A 187 -4.13 2.27 15.45
N GLY A 188 -5.10 1.60 14.79
CA GLY A 188 -6.51 1.68 15.14
C GLY A 188 -7.34 2.69 14.34
N MET A 189 -6.75 3.39 13.36
CA MET A 189 -7.52 4.23 12.45
C MET A 189 -8.29 3.35 11.45
N TYR A 190 -9.60 3.60 11.30
CA TYR A 190 -10.48 2.85 10.39
C TYR A 190 -11.39 3.84 9.65
N GLN A 191 -11.09 4.09 8.38
CA GLN A 191 -11.71 5.13 7.56
C GLN A 191 -12.59 4.57 6.43
N VAL A 192 -12.99 3.30 6.50
CA VAL A 192 -13.89 2.72 5.48
C VAL A 192 -15.22 3.47 5.44
N GLY A 193 -15.57 4.04 4.29
CA GLY A 193 -16.71 4.92 4.07
C GLY A 193 -16.46 6.40 4.38
N SER A 194 -15.26 6.75 4.90
CA SER A 194 -14.87 8.13 5.26
C SER A 194 -13.45 8.51 4.84
N PHE A 195 -12.80 7.68 4.05
CA PHE A 195 -11.46 7.97 3.54
C PHE A 195 -11.49 9.24 2.66
N PRO A 196 -10.50 10.14 2.78
CA PRO A 196 -10.42 11.35 1.95
C PRO A 196 -10.25 10.97 0.47
N SER A 197 -11.30 11.13 -0.33
CA SER A 197 -11.35 10.53 -1.66
C SER A 197 -11.27 11.52 -2.82
N TRP A 198 -11.68 12.77 -2.64
CA TRP A 198 -11.86 13.77 -3.73
C TRP A 198 -12.54 13.18 -4.98
N ASN A 199 -13.44 12.19 -4.79
CA ASN A 199 -14.08 11.46 -5.88
C ASN A 199 -13.09 10.76 -6.84
N ARG A 200 -11.91 10.41 -6.36
CA ARG A 200 -10.83 9.76 -7.12
C ARG A 200 -10.39 8.44 -6.52
N TRP A 201 -10.36 8.36 -5.20
CA TRP A 201 -9.97 7.16 -4.49
C TRP A 201 -11.14 6.20 -4.34
N ALA A 202 -10.91 4.93 -4.65
CA ALA A 202 -11.74 3.82 -4.21
C ALA A 202 -11.19 3.26 -2.89
N GLU A 203 -12.03 2.51 -2.18
CA GLU A 203 -11.68 1.88 -0.91
C GLU A 203 -11.91 0.37 -0.95
N TRP A 204 -11.05 -0.40 -0.31
CA TRP A 204 -11.40 -1.74 0.09
C TRP A 204 -12.43 -1.70 1.23
N ASN A 205 -13.53 -2.42 1.06
CA ASN A 205 -14.58 -2.48 2.06
C ASN A 205 -14.32 -3.63 3.04
N GLY A 206 -13.57 -3.34 4.12
CA GLY A 206 -13.27 -4.33 5.17
C GLY A 206 -14.52 -4.88 5.85
N LYS A 207 -15.59 -4.05 6.04
CA LYS A 207 -16.86 -4.53 6.61
C LYS A 207 -17.55 -5.53 5.68
N TYR A 208 -17.48 -5.34 4.36
CA TYR A 208 -17.99 -6.33 3.41
C TYR A 208 -17.32 -7.68 3.61
N ARG A 209 -16.00 -7.69 3.65
CA ARG A 209 -15.21 -8.91 3.88
C ARG A 209 -15.63 -9.61 5.18
N ASP A 210 -15.66 -8.86 6.28
CA ASP A 210 -15.82 -9.43 7.61
C ASP A 210 -17.27 -9.87 7.87
N ASP A 211 -18.25 -9.06 7.51
CA ASP A 211 -19.67 -9.37 7.69
C ASP A 211 -20.09 -10.60 6.85
N LEU A 212 -19.67 -10.67 5.58
CA LEU A 212 -19.99 -11.82 4.73
C LEU A 212 -19.28 -13.09 5.19
N ARG A 213 -18.01 -13.01 5.59
CA ARG A 213 -17.30 -14.19 6.12
C ARG A 213 -17.98 -14.73 7.38
N ARG A 214 -18.39 -13.86 8.28
CA ARG A 214 -19.10 -14.24 9.50
C ARG A 214 -20.49 -14.82 9.19
N PHE A 215 -21.21 -14.22 8.25
CA PHE A 215 -22.50 -14.72 7.79
C PHE A 215 -22.38 -16.12 7.18
N LEU A 216 -21.44 -16.34 6.29
CA LEU A 216 -21.19 -17.64 5.66
C LEU A 216 -20.68 -18.70 6.63
N LYS A 217 -20.00 -18.30 7.68
CA LYS A 217 -19.57 -19.18 8.78
C LYS A 217 -20.75 -19.63 9.65
N GLY A 218 -21.87 -18.90 9.62
CA GLY A 218 -23.06 -19.21 10.42
C GLY A 218 -23.12 -18.49 11.77
N ASP A 219 -22.39 -17.38 11.94
CA ASP A 219 -22.52 -16.55 13.12
C ASP A 219 -23.94 -15.93 13.20
N ASP A 220 -24.52 -15.83 14.41
CA ASP A 220 -25.87 -15.33 14.63
C ASP A 220 -26.02 -13.83 14.31
N HIS A 221 -27.25 -13.42 14.02
CA HIS A 221 -27.69 -12.02 13.85
C HIS A 221 -27.02 -11.23 12.70
N LEU A 222 -26.48 -11.90 11.68
CA LEU A 222 -25.78 -11.25 10.57
C LEU A 222 -26.59 -11.09 9.29
N ALA A 223 -27.82 -11.59 9.22
CA ALA A 223 -28.63 -11.51 8.00
C ALA A 223 -28.83 -10.07 7.50
N TYR A 224 -29.13 -9.13 8.41
CA TYR A 224 -29.28 -7.72 8.06
C TYR A 224 -27.96 -7.12 7.55
N ALA A 225 -26.84 -7.36 8.24
CA ALA A 225 -25.53 -6.88 7.82
C ALA A 225 -25.15 -7.44 6.43
N ALA A 226 -25.36 -8.74 6.19
CA ALA A 226 -25.11 -9.37 4.89
C ALA A 226 -25.93 -8.72 3.77
N VAL A 227 -27.21 -8.43 3.98
CA VAL A 227 -28.04 -7.71 3.01
C VAL A 227 -27.47 -6.32 2.74
N GLN A 228 -27.09 -5.55 3.76
CA GLN A 228 -26.45 -4.23 3.59
C GLN A 228 -25.19 -4.33 2.71
N ARG A 229 -24.33 -5.34 2.98
CA ARG A 229 -23.09 -5.55 2.20
C ARG A 229 -23.40 -5.87 0.74
N ILE A 230 -24.28 -6.83 0.47
CA ILE A 230 -24.67 -7.26 -0.89
C ILE A 230 -25.34 -6.12 -1.66
N CYS A 231 -26.12 -5.27 -1.00
CA CYS A 231 -26.76 -4.11 -1.61
C CYS A 231 -25.83 -2.88 -1.78
N GLY A 232 -24.51 -3.06 -1.67
CA GLY A 232 -23.51 -2.01 -1.90
C GLY A 232 -23.24 -1.13 -0.70
N SER A 233 -23.46 -1.63 0.52
CA SER A 233 -23.14 -0.95 1.79
C SER A 233 -23.68 0.48 1.89
N PRO A 234 -25.00 0.72 1.76
CA PRO A 234 -25.56 2.07 1.75
C PRO A 234 -25.38 2.84 3.08
N ASP A 235 -25.07 2.12 4.16
CA ASP A 235 -24.68 2.68 5.46
C ASP A 235 -23.27 3.31 5.45
N LEU A 236 -22.41 2.87 4.53
CA LEU A 236 -21.05 3.39 4.35
C LEU A 236 -20.96 4.34 3.15
N TYR A 237 -21.63 3.97 2.06
CA TYR A 237 -21.62 4.67 0.79
C TYR A 237 -23.07 5.04 0.42
N PRO A 238 -23.59 6.12 0.98
CA PRO A 238 -24.94 6.59 0.63
C PRO A 238 -24.99 7.00 -0.87
N PRO A 239 -26.19 7.07 -1.49
CA PRO A 239 -26.32 7.29 -2.94
C PRO A 239 -25.62 8.53 -3.48
N ASP A 240 -25.51 9.58 -2.69
CA ASP A 240 -24.81 10.84 -2.99
C ASP A 240 -23.27 10.70 -2.99
N LYS A 241 -22.75 9.63 -2.41
CA LYS A 241 -21.30 9.29 -2.40
C LYS A 241 -20.95 8.11 -3.32
N ARG A 242 -21.93 7.54 -4.02
CA ARG A 242 -21.67 6.49 -5.02
C ARG A 242 -21.33 7.13 -6.36
N GLN A 243 -20.23 6.71 -6.93
CA GLN A 243 -19.83 7.03 -8.29
C GLN A 243 -19.81 5.78 -9.15
#